data_7325962f5cf529be6c337ad98d2dbd79
#
_entry.id   7325962f5cf529be6c337ad98d2dbd79
#
_cell.length_a   1.000
_cell.length_b   1.000
_cell.length_c   1.000
_cell.angle_alpha   90.00
_cell.angle_beta   90.00
_cell.angle_gamma   90.00
#
_symmetry.space_group_name_H-M   'P 1'
#
loop_
_entity.id
_entity.type
_entity.pdbx_description
1 polymer ?
#
loop_
_entity_poly.entity_id
_entity_poly.type
_entity_poly.pdbx_seq_one_letter_code
_entity_poly.pdbx_strand_id
1 'polypeptide(L)' 'MGLDPDDGPRYLDGVDYPASKATMLSAAEDNGAPGELIEMIEGLPLGEFSDLEEFMNHLRAVPNRDN' A
#
# COMPACT_ATOMS: atom_id res chain seq x y z
N MET A 1 1.14 8.12 -16.87
CA MET A 1 1.03 6.80 -16.43
C MET A 1 0.65 6.75 -15.00
N GLY A 2 -0.41 6.19 -14.67
CA GLY A 2 -0.84 6.07 -13.30
C GLY A 2 -0.28 4.84 -12.64
N LEU A 3 -0.36 4.78 -11.33
CA LEU A 3 -0.03 3.60 -10.57
C LEU A 3 -1.19 2.63 -10.66
N ASP A 4 -0.88 1.39 -10.97
CA ASP A 4 -1.89 0.35 -11.00
C ASP A 4 -2.04 -0.23 -9.60
N PRO A 5 -3.23 -0.20 -9.00
CA PRO A 5 -3.39 -0.79 -7.67
C PRO A 5 -2.96 -2.24 -7.60
N ASP A 6 -3.03 -2.95 -8.70
CA ASP A 6 -2.61 -4.35 -8.71
C ASP A 6 -1.11 -4.51 -8.55
N ASP A 7 -0.35 -3.43 -8.67
CA ASP A 7 1.08 -3.50 -8.42
C ASP A 7 1.42 -3.45 -6.93
N GLY A 8 0.44 -3.14 -6.10
CA GLY A 8 0.68 -3.04 -4.67
C GLY A 8 1.36 -4.26 -4.08
N PRO A 9 0.86 -5.47 -4.36
CA PRO A 9 1.47 -6.67 -3.77
C PRO A 9 2.94 -6.84 -4.14
N ARG A 10 3.31 -6.38 -5.33
CA ARG A 10 4.68 -6.50 -5.79
C ARG A 10 5.63 -5.74 -4.88
N TYR A 11 5.21 -4.57 -4.40
CA TYR A 11 6.06 -3.74 -3.56
C TYR A 11 5.99 -4.13 -2.10
N LEU A 12 5.12 -5.07 -1.75
CA LEU A 12 4.97 -5.51 -0.37
C LEU A 12 5.44 -6.93 -0.17
N ASP A 13 6.22 -7.42 -1.11
CA ASP A 13 6.75 -8.77 -1.02
C ASP A 13 7.61 -8.89 0.22
N GLY A 14 7.42 -9.97 0.97
CA GLY A 14 8.20 -10.19 2.16
C GLY A 14 7.59 -9.65 3.43
N VAL A 15 6.47 -8.97 3.35
CA VAL A 15 5.80 -8.43 4.53
C VAL A 15 5.08 -9.56 5.28
N ASP A 16 5.28 -9.59 6.59
CA ASP A 16 4.60 -10.56 7.45
C ASP A 16 3.32 -9.92 7.99
N TYR A 17 2.22 -10.63 7.87
CA TYR A 17 0.95 -10.13 8.37
C TYR A 17 0.59 -10.82 9.68
N PRO A 18 -0.12 -10.14 10.56
CA PRO A 18 -0.60 -8.75 10.42
C PRO A 18 0.57 -7.76 10.42
N ALA A 19 0.40 -6.70 9.67
CA ALA A 19 1.45 -5.70 9.53
C ALA A 19 0.89 -4.31 9.80
N SER A 20 1.70 -3.48 10.45
CA SER A 20 1.29 -2.10 10.68
C SER A 20 1.52 -1.27 9.42
N LYS A 21 0.87 -0.12 9.38
CA LYS A 21 1.06 0.78 8.25
C LYS A 21 2.54 1.16 8.10
N ALA A 22 3.23 1.36 9.23
CA ALA A 22 4.65 1.71 9.17
C ALA A 22 5.46 0.58 8.53
N THR A 23 5.13 -0.66 8.87
CA THR A 23 5.79 -1.81 8.25
C THR A 23 5.53 -1.85 6.76
N MET A 24 4.29 -1.59 6.37
CA MET A 24 3.95 -1.56 4.95
C MET A 24 4.73 -0.49 4.21
N LEU A 25 4.84 0.69 4.82
CA LEU A 25 5.58 1.78 4.20
C LEU A 25 7.06 1.45 4.05
N SER A 26 7.65 0.86 5.09
CA SER A 26 9.05 0.48 5.02
C SER A 26 9.28 -0.54 3.92
N ALA A 27 8.41 -1.54 3.84
CA ALA A 27 8.56 -2.57 2.82
C ALA A 27 8.43 -1.98 1.42
N ALA A 28 7.46 -1.08 1.25
CA ALA A 28 7.25 -0.47 -0.05
C ALA A 28 8.47 0.34 -0.47
N GLU A 29 9.05 1.09 0.46
CA GLU A 29 10.24 1.88 0.16
C GLU A 29 11.40 0.98 -0.20
N ASP A 30 11.58 -0.10 0.57
CA ASP A 30 12.66 -1.04 0.30
C ASP A 30 12.53 -1.70 -1.06
N ASN A 31 11.31 -1.91 -1.49
CA ASN A 31 11.06 -2.55 -2.78
C ASN A 31 10.99 -1.56 -3.93
N GLY A 32 11.26 -0.29 -3.66
CA GLY A 32 11.33 0.70 -4.73
C GLY A 32 9.99 1.23 -5.19
N ALA A 33 9.00 1.23 -4.33
CA ALA A 33 7.68 1.72 -4.71
C ALA A 33 7.74 3.21 -5.08
N PRO A 34 6.93 3.63 -6.06
CA PRO A 34 6.88 5.04 -6.40
C PRO A 34 6.27 5.85 -5.26
N GLY A 35 6.63 7.13 -5.21
CA GLY A 35 6.11 8.00 -4.16
C GLY A 35 4.60 8.06 -4.13
N GLU A 36 3.98 7.88 -5.29
CA GLU A 36 2.52 7.87 -5.38
C GLU A 36 1.92 6.76 -4.52
N LEU A 37 2.51 5.57 -4.59
CA LEU A 37 2.03 4.45 -3.78
C LEU A 37 2.29 4.71 -2.30
N ILE A 38 3.46 5.25 -1.98
CA ILE A 38 3.79 5.57 -0.60
C ILE A 38 2.74 6.53 -0.02
N GLU A 39 2.39 7.55 -0.77
CA GLU A 39 1.39 8.51 -0.30
C GLU A 39 0.02 7.87 -0.12
N MET A 40 -0.33 6.97 -1.01
CA MET A 40 -1.61 6.27 -0.89
C MET A 40 -1.66 5.45 0.39
N ILE A 41 -0.57 4.76 0.70
CA ILE A 41 -0.53 3.96 1.92
C ILE A 41 -0.64 4.86 3.14
N GLU A 42 0.07 5.99 3.13
CA GLU A 42 0.01 6.92 4.25
C GLU A 42 -1.40 7.45 4.47
N GLY A 43 -2.15 7.59 3.40
CA GLY A 43 -3.50 8.13 3.49
C GLY A 43 -4.57 7.13 3.88
N LEU A 44 -4.22 5.86 4.02
CA LEU A 44 -5.21 4.86 4.38
C LEU A 44 -5.66 5.06 5.82
N PRO A 45 -6.95 4.81 6.09
CA PRO A 45 -7.49 5.07 7.43
C PRO A 45 -7.07 4.07 8.49
N LEU A 46 -6.57 2.93 8.09
CA LEU A 46 -6.17 1.89 9.03
C LEU A 46 -4.70 2.02 9.40
N GLY A 47 -4.39 1.70 10.64
CA GLY A 47 -2.99 1.67 11.07
C GLY A 47 -2.38 0.29 10.99
N GLU A 48 -3.19 -0.73 10.72
CA GLU A 48 -2.72 -2.09 10.70
C GLU A 48 -3.59 -2.90 9.75
N PHE A 49 -3.00 -3.90 9.11
CA PHE A 49 -3.72 -4.74 8.16
C PHE A 49 -3.53 -6.19 8.54
N SER A 50 -4.64 -6.93 8.56
CA SER A 50 -4.61 -8.35 8.95
C SER A 50 -3.96 -9.22 7.89
N ASP A 51 -4.13 -8.84 6.63
CA ASP A 51 -3.53 -9.57 5.53
C ASP A 51 -3.45 -8.67 4.32
N LEU A 52 -2.80 -9.19 3.28
CA LEU A 52 -2.60 -8.41 2.07
C LEU A 52 -3.93 -8.08 1.39
N GLU A 53 -4.86 -9.02 1.46
CA GLU A 53 -6.15 -8.80 0.82
C GLU A 53 -6.87 -7.60 1.42
N GLU A 54 -6.84 -7.48 2.74
CA GLU A 54 -7.45 -6.34 3.40
C GLU A 54 -6.79 -5.05 2.93
N PHE A 55 -5.47 -5.04 2.88
CA PHE A 55 -4.74 -3.88 2.40
C PHE A 55 -5.18 -3.52 0.98
N MET A 56 -5.23 -4.50 0.10
CA MET A 56 -5.59 -4.24 -1.29
C MET A 56 -7.00 -3.69 -1.42
N ASN A 57 -7.92 -4.21 -0.60
CA ASN A 57 -9.29 -3.70 -0.63
C ASN A 57 -9.34 -2.22 -0.27
N HIS A 58 -8.57 -1.83 0.75
CA HIS A 58 -8.54 -0.43 1.15
C HIS A 58 -7.84 0.42 0.12
N LEU A 59 -6.79 -0.10 -0.48
CA LEU A 59 -6.05 0.63 -1.49
C LEU A 59 -6.94 0.93 -2.70
N ARG A 60 -7.74 -0.05 -3.11
CA ARG A 60 -8.64 0.15 -4.24
C ARG A 60 -9.77 1.12 -3.92
N ALA A 61 -10.09 1.24 -2.64
CA ALA A 61 -11.17 2.13 -2.23
C ALA A 61 -10.71 3.58 -2.12
N VAL A 62 -9.41 3.83 -2.16
CA VAL A 62 -8.91 5.20 -2.09
C VAL A 62 -9.31 5.93 -3.36
N PRO A 63 -9.97 7.10 -3.23
CA PRO A 63 -10.38 7.83 -4.42
C PRO A 63 -9.19 8.26 -5.25
N ASN A 64 -9.38 8.25 -6.54
CA ASN A 64 -8.35 8.72 -7.43
C ASN A 64 -8.20 10.22 -7.26
N ARG A 65 -7.00 10.65 -6.93
CA ARG A 65 -6.75 12.04 -6.64
C ARG A 65 -6.47 12.85 -7.86
N ASP A 66 -6.47 12.24 -8.96
CA ASP A 66 -6.20 12.91 -10.16
C ASP A 66 -7.36 13.72 -10.58
N ASN A 67 -7.24 14.83 -10.86
CA ASN A 67 -8.35 15.56 -11.34
C ASN A 67 -8.02 16.64 -12.20
#